data_bff044b1037ed85434dc34b2f268b1b1
#
_entry.id   bff044b1037ed85434dc34b2f268b1b1
#
_cell.length_a   1.000
_cell.length_b   1.000
_cell.length_c   1.000
_cell.angle_alpha   90.00
_cell.angle_beta   90.00
_cell.angle_gamma   90.00
#
_symmetry.space_group_name_H-M   'P 1'
#
loop_
_entity.id
_entity.type
_entity.pdbx_description
1 polymer ?
#
loop_
_entity_poly.entity_id
_entity_poly.type
_entity_poly.pdbx_seq_one_letter_code
_entity_poly.pdbx_strand_id
1 'polypeptide(L)'
;FADIGMDKELYDGHVVDAALTDTAYIVLLDDGSVAYSGDKATSLLATDIPAGAKSGVVSIAATANSVAALKNDGTVLTWGVTTRGEGALPAFSTKPIKIEGGRYHYTVVMEDGNVASWGHNRYKQINVPTELTNDSVDVKNIFTGYYQNYAIDANGKMHTWGLKGFLLGTDDLGRDIFARLVNGGKMTMTIGALSVVISTIIGILLGGIAGYFGGTAAKTICAVIDVAMAVPSLPLTM
;
A
#
# COMPACT_ATOMS: atom_id res chain seq x y z
N PHE A 1 -22.00 -4.33 11.95
CA PHE A 1 -22.09 -3.86 10.57
C PHE A 1 -23.40 -3.12 10.46
N ALA A 2 -23.35 -1.76 10.40
CA ALA A 2 -24.54 -0.97 10.14
C ALA A 2 -25.16 -1.46 8.83
N ASP A 3 -26.47 -1.53 8.80
CA ASP A 3 -27.27 -1.82 7.63
C ASP A 3 -26.91 -0.76 6.56
N ILE A 4 -25.93 -1.06 5.76
CA ILE A 4 -25.55 -0.25 4.61
C ILE A 4 -26.67 -0.57 3.65
N GLY A 5 -27.68 0.31 3.56
CA GLY A 5 -28.92 0.16 2.80
C GLY A 5 -28.71 -0.43 1.41
N MET A 6 -28.46 -1.70 1.41
CA MET A 6 -28.31 -2.50 0.20
C MET A 6 -29.70 -2.80 -0.30
N ASP A 7 -30.06 -2.24 -1.44
CA ASP A 7 -31.32 -2.57 -2.11
C ASP A 7 -31.40 -4.09 -2.32
N LYS A 8 -32.33 -4.74 -1.64
CA LYS A 8 -32.54 -6.19 -1.76
C LYS A 8 -32.78 -6.62 -3.20
N GLU A 9 -33.34 -5.77 -4.03
CA GLU A 9 -33.59 -6.02 -5.45
C GLU A 9 -32.29 -6.23 -6.28
N LEU A 10 -31.15 -5.66 -5.83
CA LEU A 10 -29.84 -5.90 -6.44
C LEU A 10 -29.27 -7.30 -6.14
N TYR A 11 -29.86 -8.06 -5.20
CA TYR A 11 -29.36 -9.36 -4.75
C TYR A 11 -30.19 -10.56 -5.18
N ASP A 12 -31.27 -10.35 -5.91
CA ASP A 12 -32.18 -11.46 -6.32
C ASP A 12 -31.58 -12.35 -7.43
N GLY A 13 -30.35 -12.81 -7.22
CA GLY A 13 -29.79 -13.92 -8.00
C GLY A 13 -29.07 -13.54 -9.30
N HIS A 14 -28.95 -12.25 -9.63
CA HIS A 14 -28.43 -11.76 -10.90
C HIS A 14 -27.00 -11.17 -10.83
N VAL A 15 -26.34 -11.21 -9.66
CA VAL A 15 -24.96 -10.69 -9.49
C VAL A 15 -23.95 -11.74 -9.96
N VAL A 16 -23.12 -11.36 -10.91
CA VAL A 16 -22.05 -12.20 -11.49
C VAL A 16 -20.70 -11.89 -10.85
N ASP A 17 -20.43 -10.60 -10.57
CA ASP A 17 -19.17 -10.13 -10.01
C ASP A 17 -19.40 -8.90 -9.14
N ALA A 18 -18.49 -8.65 -8.20
CA ALA A 18 -18.57 -7.49 -7.31
C ALA A 18 -17.17 -6.89 -7.05
N ALA A 19 -17.09 -5.57 -7.10
CA ALA A 19 -15.89 -4.81 -6.80
C ALA A 19 -16.17 -3.76 -5.72
N LEU A 20 -15.21 -3.54 -4.81
CA LEU A 20 -15.36 -2.66 -3.67
C LEU A 20 -14.38 -1.50 -3.74
N THR A 21 -14.91 -0.28 -3.59
CA THR A 21 -14.11 0.90 -3.25
C THR A 21 -14.09 1.08 -1.73
N ASP A 22 -13.37 2.08 -1.23
CA ASP A 22 -13.40 2.40 0.22
C ASP A 22 -14.82 2.82 0.71
N THR A 23 -15.73 3.22 -0.19
CA THR A 23 -17.01 3.84 0.16
C THR A 23 -18.23 3.34 -0.62
N ALA A 24 -18.05 2.46 -1.60
CA ALA A 24 -19.14 1.94 -2.43
C ALA A 24 -18.91 0.50 -2.87
N TYR A 25 -19.99 -0.22 -3.08
CA TYR A 25 -20.02 -1.53 -3.73
C TYR A 25 -20.49 -1.36 -5.17
N ILE A 26 -19.77 -1.93 -6.11
CA ILE A 26 -20.13 -1.95 -7.52
C ILE A 26 -20.37 -3.40 -7.89
N VAL A 27 -21.46 -3.69 -8.54
CA VAL A 27 -21.85 -5.04 -8.92
C VAL A 27 -22.05 -5.14 -10.43
N LEU A 28 -21.61 -6.24 -10.99
CA LEU A 28 -21.87 -6.63 -12.36
C LEU A 28 -23.05 -7.60 -12.37
N LEU A 29 -24.06 -7.32 -13.17
CA LEU A 29 -25.23 -8.13 -13.32
C LEU A 29 -25.09 -9.09 -14.54
N ASP A 30 -25.89 -10.13 -14.56
CA ASP A 30 -25.88 -11.17 -15.60
C ASP A 30 -26.30 -10.65 -17.00
N ASP A 31 -27.02 -9.52 -17.05
CA ASP A 31 -27.36 -8.81 -18.30
C ASP A 31 -26.19 -7.94 -18.84
N GLY A 32 -25.05 -7.93 -18.15
CA GLY A 32 -23.87 -7.13 -18.48
C GLY A 32 -24.01 -5.64 -18.12
N SER A 33 -24.97 -5.30 -17.29
CA SER A 33 -25.06 -3.95 -16.69
C SER A 33 -24.30 -3.86 -15.38
N VAL A 34 -23.93 -2.63 -14.99
CA VAL A 34 -23.26 -2.34 -13.73
C VAL A 34 -24.22 -1.52 -12.86
N ALA A 35 -24.35 -1.93 -11.61
CA ALA A 35 -25.09 -1.22 -10.58
C ALA A 35 -24.21 -0.87 -9.38
N TYR A 36 -24.71 -0.08 -8.45
CA TYR A 36 -23.98 0.27 -7.23
C TYR A 36 -24.86 0.20 -5.99
N SER A 37 -24.21 0.01 -4.86
CA SER A 37 -24.77 0.23 -3.53
C SER A 37 -23.83 1.10 -2.71
N GLY A 38 -24.35 2.07 -2.00
CA GLY A 38 -23.58 3.01 -1.19
C GLY A 38 -24.14 4.42 -1.25
N ASP A 39 -23.71 5.26 -0.33
CA ASP A 39 -24.13 6.67 -0.30
C ASP A 39 -23.39 7.50 -1.35
N LYS A 40 -24.13 8.17 -2.23
CA LYS A 40 -23.57 9.07 -3.24
C LYS A 40 -22.69 10.18 -2.65
N ALA A 41 -23.03 10.69 -1.46
CA ALA A 41 -22.28 11.76 -0.84
C ALA A 41 -20.86 11.34 -0.41
N THR A 42 -20.67 10.07 -0.07
CA THR A 42 -19.37 9.53 0.40
C THR A 42 -18.66 8.66 -0.63
N SER A 43 -19.31 8.35 -1.75
CA SER A 43 -18.82 7.40 -2.74
C SER A 43 -17.66 7.90 -3.61
N LEU A 44 -17.26 9.17 -3.48
CA LEU A 44 -16.18 9.77 -4.27
C LEU A 44 -16.38 9.56 -5.78
N LEU A 45 -17.61 9.79 -6.28
CA LEU A 45 -18.02 9.62 -7.68
C LEU A 45 -18.01 8.17 -8.21
N ALA A 46 -17.72 7.18 -7.37
CA ALA A 46 -17.72 5.77 -7.79
C ALA A 46 -19.10 5.27 -8.20
N THR A 47 -20.16 5.91 -7.72
CA THR A 47 -21.57 5.63 -8.08
C THR A 47 -22.04 6.34 -9.35
N ASP A 48 -21.21 7.21 -9.95
CA ASP A 48 -21.54 7.92 -11.19
C ASP A 48 -21.22 7.05 -12.41
N ILE A 49 -21.94 5.93 -12.54
CA ILE A 49 -21.72 4.93 -13.57
C ILE A 49 -21.93 5.53 -14.96
N PRO A 50 -20.93 5.46 -15.85
CA PRO A 50 -21.04 6.00 -17.20
C PRO A 50 -22.05 5.22 -18.04
N ALA A 51 -22.69 5.90 -18.99
CA ALA A 51 -23.69 5.29 -19.87
C ALA A 51 -23.15 4.03 -20.61
N GLY A 52 -21.86 4.03 -20.95
CA GLY A 52 -21.19 2.87 -21.59
C GLY A 52 -21.12 1.61 -20.74
N ALA A 53 -21.21 1.71 -19.41
CA ALA A 53 -21.21 0.58 -18.50
C ALA A 53 -22.60 0.03 -18.16
N LYS A 54 -23.65 0.50 -18.85
CA LYS A 54 -25.03 0.01 -18.67
C LYS A 54 -25.32 -1.28 -19.46
N SER A 55 -24.39 -1.75 -20.27
CA SER A 55 -24.54 -3.00 -21.03
C SER A 55 -23.21 -3.50 -21.58
N GLY A 56 -23.11 -4.81 -21.76
CA GLY A 56 -21.98 -5.48 -22.40
C GLY A 56 -20.71 -5.49 -21.55
N VAL A 57 -20.79 -5.26 -20.25
CA VAL A 57 -19.69 -5.44 -19.32
C VAL A 57 -19.51 -6.91 -18.99
N VAL A 58 -18.28 -7.38 -18.97
CA VAL A 58 -17.91 -8.78 -18.70
C VAL A 58 -17.03 -8.94 -17.46
N SER A 59 -16.39 -7.88 -17.00
CA SER A 59 -15.59 -7.88 -15.78
C SER A 59 -15.54 -6.47 -15.19
N ILE A 60 -15.48 -6.37 -13.88
CA ILE A 60 -15.32 -5.12 -13.14
C ILE A 60 -14.14 -5.20 -12.18
N ALA A 61 -13.51 -4.07 -11.92
CA ALA A 61 -12.46 -3.94 -10.92
C ALA A 61 -12.59 -2.58 -10.23
N ALA A 62 -12.17 -2.52 -8.98
CA ALA A 62 -12.17 -1.26 -8.23
C ALA A 62 -10.82 -0.98 -7.58
N THR A 63 -10.52 0.29 -7.44
CA THR A 63 -9.48 0.82 -6.56
C THR A 63 -10.13 1.41 -5.32
N ALA A 64 -9.34 2.06 -4.46
CA ALA A 64 -9.89 2.75 -3.30
C ALA A 64 -11.01 3.76 -3.67
N ASN A 65 -10.87 4.48 -4.79
CA ASN A 65 -11.75 5.61 -5.13
C ASN A 65 -12.19 5.64 -6.59
N SER A 66 -11.88 4.63 -7.38
CA SER A 66 -12.26 4.54 -8.79
C SER A 66 -12.68 3.12 -9.16
N VAL A 67 -13.39 3.02 -10.26
CA VAL A 67 -13.90 1.76 -10.80
C VAL A 67 -13.49 1.63 -12.25
N ALA A 68 -13.23 0.43 -12.69
CA ALA A 68 -13.01 0.10 -14.09
C ALA A 68 -13.96 -1.04 -14.51
N ALA A 69 -14.47 -0.94 -15.72
CA ALA A 69 -15.28 -1.98 -16.35
C ALA A 69 -14.66 -2.38 -17.68
N LEU A 70 -14.54 -3.67 -17.89
CA LEU A 70 -14.12 -4.27 -19.14
C LEU A 70 -15.36 -4.76 -19.89
N LYS A 71 -15.49 -4.34 -21.14
CA LYS A 71 -16.58 -4.74 -22.02
C LYS A 71 -16.20 -5.95 -22.90
N ASN A 72 -17.22 -6.63 -23.39
CA ASN A 72 -17.08 -7.77 -24.29
C ASN A 72 -16.36 -7.44 -25.62
N ASP A 73 -16.33 -6.16 -26.03
CA ASP A 73 -15.61 -5.68 -27.21
C ASP A 73 -14.13 -5.31 -26.91
N GLY A 74 -13.70 -5.44 -25.65
CA GLY A 74 -12.37 -5.06 -25.19
C GLY A 74 -12.24 -3.61 -24.74
N THR A 75 -13.30 -2.82 -24.82
CA THR A 75 -13.30 -1.45 -24.31
C THR A 75 -13.18 -1.46 -22.79
N VAL A 76 -12.27 -0.66 -22.26
CA VAL A 76 -12.13 -0.40 -20.81
C VAL A 76 -12.68 0.98 -20.50
N LEU A 77 -13.57 1.05 -19.54
CA LEU A 77 -14.15 2.29 -18.99
C LEU A 77 -13.65 2.49 -17.57
N THR A 78 -13.30 3.73 -17.22
CA THR A 78 -12.91 4.07 -15.84
C THR A 78 -13.70 5.30 -15.37
N TRP A 79 -14.09 5.30 -14.09
CA TRP A 79 -14.80 6.43 -13.46
C TRP A 79 -14.49 6.50 -11.97
N GLY A 80 -15.02 7.52 -11.29
CA GLY A 80 -14.69 7.83 -9.92
C GLY A 80 -13.56 8.84 -9.82
N VAL A 81 -12.81 8.85 -8.72
CA VAL A 81 -11.64 9.72 -8.55
C VAL A 81 -10.41 9.09 -9.18
N THR A 82 -9.99 9.61 -10.32
CA THR A 82 -8.88 9.07 -11.14
C THR A 82 -7.63 9.96 -11.14
N THR A 83 -7.44 10.75 -10.07
CA THR A 83 -6.39 11.79 -9.99
C THR A 83 -4.96 11.25 -9.90
N ARG A 84 -4.79 9.95 -9.65
CA ARG A 84 -3.47 9.30 -9.53
C ARG A 84 -3.05 8.56 -10.80
N GLY A 85 -3.76 8.78 -11.92
CA GLY A 85 -3.51 8.14 -13.20
C GLY A 85 -4.40 6.96 -13.53
N GLU A 86 -5.39 6.64 -12.67
CA GLU A 86 -6.32 5.52 -12.88
C GLU A 86 -7.17 5.69 -14.16
N GLY A 87 -7.37 6.94 -14.60
CA GLY A 87 -8.05 7.26 -15.86
C GLY A 87 -7.15 7.29 -17.11
N ALA A 88 -5.83 7.15 -16.94
CA ALA A 88 -4.87 7.21 -18.05
C ALA A 88 -4.65 5.81 -18.65
N LEU A 89 -5.61 5.33 -19.42
CA LEU A 89 -5.55 4.03 -20.07
C LEU A 89 -4.35 3.92 -21.01
N PRO A 90 -3.54 2.84 -20.92
CA PRO A 90 -2.46 2.59 -21.89
C PRO A 90 -3.05 2.13 -23.24
N ALA A 91 -2.23 2.12 -24.27
CA ALA A 91 -2.56 1.41 -25.50
C ALA A 91 -2.46 -0.11 -25.22
N PHE A 92 -3.49 -0.85 -25.57
CA PHE A 92 -3.50 -2.30 -25.48
C PHE A 92 -2.99 -2.92 -26.78
N SER A 93 -2.15 -3.96 -26.70
CA SER A 93 -1.64 -4.68 -27.88
C SER A 93 -2.75 -5.48 -28.57
N THR A 94 -3.58 -6.13 -27.78
CA THR A 94 -4.77 -6.87 -28.20
C THR A 94 -5.92 -6.60 -27.24
N LYS A 95 -7.00 -7.31 -27.40
CA LYS A 95 -8.19 -7.15 -26.56
C LYS A 95 -7.94 -7.61 -25.12
N PRO A 96 -8.17 -6.74 -24.11
CA PRO A 96 -8.19 -7.17 -22.73
C PRO A 96 -9.29 -8.20 -22.45
N ILE A 97 -8.95 -9.23 -21.67
CA ILE A 97 -9.87 -10.31 -21.31
C ILE A 97 -10.16 -10.41 -19.82
N LYS A 98 -9.29 -9.83 -18.98
CA LYS A 98 -9.49 -9.77 -17.54
C LYS A 98 -8.89 -8.48 -16.98
N ILE A 99 -9.55 -7.89 -16.00
CA ILE A 99 -9.09 -6.69 -15.28
C ILE A 99 -9.09 -6.94 -13.78
N GLU A 100 -8.09 -6.43 -13.10
CA GLU A 100 -7.96 -6.46 -11.65
C GLU A 100 -7.56 -5.07 -11.12
N GLY A 101 -8.02 -4.74 -9.92
CA GLY A 101 -7.76 -3.45 -9.27
C GLY A 101 -6.93 -3.60 -7.99
N GLY A 102 -5.87 -2.81 -7.85
CA GLY A 102 -5.15 -2.61 -6.60
C GLY A 102 -5.61 -1.35 -5.88
N ARG A 103 -4.80 -0.83 -4.94
CA ARG A 103 -5.23 0.35 -4.16
C ARG A 103 -5.48 1.59 -5.03
N TYR A 104 -4.62 1.86 -6.02
CA TYR A 104 -4.70 3.02 -6.92
C TYR A 104 -4.14 2.70 -8.31
N HIS A 105 -4.27 1.47 -8.77
CA HIS A 105 -3.80 1.03 -10.06
C HIS A 105 -4.67 -0.11 -10.57
N TYR A 106 -4.63 -0.33 -11.87
CA TYR A 106 -5.30 -1.43 -12.53
C TYR A 106 -4.27 -2.26 -13.31
N THR A 107 -4.61 -3.51 -13.50
CA THR A 107 -3.85 -4.44 -14.32
C THR A 107 -4.81 -5.26 -15.17
N VAL A 108 -4.46 -5.46 -16.43
CA VAL A 108 -5.21 -6.30 -17.37
C VAL A 108 -4.31 -7.38 -17.95
N VAL A 109 -4.90 -8.51 -18.28
CA VAL A 109 -4.32 -9.48 -19.19
C VAL A 109 -5.10 -9.45 -20.49
N MET A 110 -4.38 -9.56 -21.61
CA MET A 110 -4.92 -9.49 -22.96
C MET A 110 -4.99 -10.86 -23.63
N GLU A 111 -5.69 -10.97 -24.75
CA GLU A 111 -5.86 -12.24 -25.50
C GLU A 111 -4.54 -12.88 -25.93
N ASP A 112 -3.52 -12.07 -26.22
CA ASP A 112 -2.16 -12.52 -26.56
C ASP A 112 -1.33 -12.98 -25.35
N GLY A 113 -1.90 -12.93 -24.13
CA GLY A 113 -1.21 -13.27 -22.89
C GLY A 113 -0.32 -12.15 -22.35
N ASN A 114 -0.26 -11.00 -23.00
CA ASN A 114 0.46 -9.83 -22.48
C ASN A 114 -0.30 -9.15 -21.35
N VAL A 115 0.43 -8.40 -20.54
CA VAL A 115 -0.10 -7.69 -19.37
C VAL A 115 0.18 -6.19 -19.52
N ALA A 116 -0.81 -5.38 -19.16
CA ALA A 116 -0.64 -3.94 -19.02
C ALA A 116 -1.13 -3.47 -17.64
N SER A 117 -0.49 -2.45 -17.10
CA SER A 117 -0.89 -1.82 -15.83
C SER A 117 -0.84 -0.30 -15.95
N TRP A 118 -1.76 0.39 -15.27
CA TRP A 118 -1.79 1.85 -15.23
C TRP A 118 -2.31 2.37 -13.89
N GLY A 119 -2.14 3.67 -13.64
CA GLY A 119 -2.50 4.32 -12.40
C GLY A 119 -1.27 4.77 -11.61
N HIS A 120 -1.37 4.75 -10.31
CA HIS A 120 -0.31 5.19 -9.40
C HIS A 120 0.94 4.31 -9.47
N ASN A 121 2.15 4.93 -9.49
CA ASN A 121 3.41 4.20 -9.68
C ASN A 121 4.47 4.42 -8.58
N ARG A 122 4.07 4.88 -7.41
CA ARG A 122 5.04 5.17 -6.32
C ARG A 122 5.87 3.94 -5.92
N TYR A 123 5.27 2.76 -6.02
CA TYR A 123 5.90 1.49 -5.64
C TYR A 123 6.20 0.60 -6.86
N LYS A 124 6.26 1.18 -8.06
CA LYS A 124 6.48 0.46 -9.33
C LYS A 124 5.36 -0.52 -9.69
N GLN A 125 4.13 -0.26 -9.24
CA GLN A 125 2.96 -1.12 -9.49
C GLN A 125 2.61 -1.23 -10.97
N ILE A 126 2.91 -0.20 -11.78
CA ILE A 126 2.65 -0.22 -13.21
C ILE A 126 3.88 -0.58 -14.05
N ASN A 127 5.02 -0.90 -13.39
CA ASN A 127 6.22 -1.33 -14.09
C ASN A 127 6.16 -2.84 -14.35
N VAL A 128 5.32 -3.24 -15.29
CA VAL A 128 5.18 -4.64 -15.70
C VAL A 128 6.53 -5.16 -16.22
N PRO A 129 7.00 -6.35 -15.80
CA PRO A 129 8.21 -6.97 -16.35
C PRO A 129 8.14 -7.10 -17.87
N THR A 130 9.23 -6.79 -18.56
CA THR A 130 9.27 -6.80 -20.03
C THR A 130 8.89 -8.15 -20.64
N GLU A 131 9.20 -9.25 -19.95
CA GLU A 131 8.83 -10.60 -20.37
C GLU A 131 7.31 -10.84 -20.42
N LEU A 132 6.51 -10.04 -19.71
CA LEU A 132 5.04 -10.11 -19.70
C LEU A 132 4.38 -9.11 -20.68
N THR A 133 5.19 -8.40 -21.50
CA THR A 133 4.70 -7.35 -22.43
C THR A 133 5.17 -7.55 -23.87
N ASN A 134 5.85 -8.65 -24.17
CA ASN A 134 6.52 -8.89 -25.46
C ASN A 134 6.31 -10.31 -26.01
N ASP A 135 5.20 -10.92 -25.70
CA ASP A 135 4.83 -12.28 -26.13
C ASP A 135 5.79 -13.41 -25.66
N SER A 136 6.74 -13.09 -24.76
CA SER A 136 7.68 -14.09 -24.26
C SER A 136 7.05 -15.02 -23.23
N VAL A 137 5.96 -14.62 -22.59
CA VAL A 137 5.27 -15.34 -21.53
C VAL A 137 3.76 -15.19 -21.74
N ASP A 138 3.08 -16.32 -21.87
CA ASP A 138 1.63 -16.37 -21.99
C ASP A 138 0.98 -16.37 -20.61
N VAL A 139 0.52 -15.21 -20.16
CA VAL A 139 -0.16 -15.04 -18.87
C VAL A 139 -1.60 -15.53 -18.96
N LYS A 140 -2.00 -16.40 -18.04
CA LYS A 140 -3.36 -16.95 -17.95
C LYS A 140 -4.20 -16.30 -16.86
N ASN A 141 -3.57 -15.79 -15.81
CA ASN A 141 -4.31 -15.16 -14.73
C ASN A 141 -3.50 -14.05 -14.06
N ILE A 142 -4.20 -13.05 -13.54
CA ILE A 142 -3.64 -11.93 -12.80
C ILE A 142 -4.38 -11.75 -11.49
N PHE A 143 -3.67 -11.24 -10.50
CA PHE A 143 -4.20 -10.83 -9.21
C PHE A 143 -3.51 -9.55 -8.76
N THR A 144 -4.21 -8.67 -8.09
CA THR A 144 -3.64 -7.45 -7.54
C THR A 144 -3.81 -7.41 -6.04
N GLY A 145 -2.76 -6.99 -5.34
CA GLY A 145 -2.84 -6.57 -3.96
C GLY A 145 -2.83 -5.05 -3.87
N TYR A 146 -2.69 -4.50 -2.68
CA TYR A 146 -2.68 -3.05 -2.46
C TYR A 146 -1.69 -2.30 -3.36
N TYR A 147 -0.45 -2.79 -3.45
CA TYR A 147 0.63 -2.16 -4.23
C TYR A 147 1.47 -3.19 -4.98
N GLN A 148 1.01 -4.42 -5.09
CA GLN A 148 1.68 -5.54 -5.74
C GLN A 148 0.78 -6.14 -6.79
N ASN A 149 1.41 -6.76 -7.79
CA ASN A 149 0.72 -7.53 -8.80
C ASN A 149 1.35 -8.89 -8.93
N TYR A 150 0.53 -9.84 -9.32
CA TYR A 150 0.89 -11.23 -9.54
C TYR A 150 0.31 -11.67 -10.87
N ALA A 151 1.10 -12.36 -11.66
CA ALA A 151 0.66 -13.02 -12.88
C ALA A 151 1.05 -14.49 -12.84
N ILE A 152 0.16 -15.35 -13.27
CA ILE A 152 0.43 -16.79 -13.43
C ILE A 152 0.45 -17.09 -14.91
N ASP A 153 1.57 -17.63 -15.39
CA ASP A 153 1.73 -18.02 -16.80
C ASP A 153 1.12 -19.41 -17.10
N ALA A 154 1.12 -19.78 -18.37
CA ALA A 154 0.61 -21.06 -18.84
C ALA A 154 1.35 -22.28 -18.24
N ASN A 155 2.58 -22.08 -17.72
CA ASN A 155 3.38 -23.13 -17.09
C ASN A 155 3.15 -23.20 -15.56
N GLY A 156 2.29 -22.32 -15.02
CA GLY A 156 2.02 -22.23 -13.60
C GLY A 156 3.09 -21.43 -12.82
N LYS A 157 4.05 -20.78 -13.50
CA LYS A 157 5.04 -19.94 -12.84
C LYS A 157 4.42 -18.60 -12.47
N MET A 158 4.71 -18.14 -11.27
CA MET A 158 4.25 -16.86 -10.76
C MET A 158 5.30 -15.76 -11.01
N HIS A 159 4.85 -14.66 -11.60
CA HIS A 159 5.59 -13.42 -11.82
C HIS A 159 5.02 -12.33 -10.91
N THR A 160 5.89 -11.47 -10.37
CA THR A 160 5.47 -10.43 -9.42
C THR A 160 6.15 -9.09 -9.71
N TRP A 161 5.42 -8.00 -9.55
CA TRP A 161 5.96 -6.63 -9.64
C TRP A 161 5.20 -5.68 -8.72
N GLY A 162 5.72 -4.45 -8.60
CA GLY A 162 5.21 -3.47 -7.66
C GLY A 162 5.99 -3.45 -6.36
N LEU A 163 5.29 -3.28 -5.26
CA LEU A 163 5.91 -3.29 -3.95
C LEU A 163 6.51 -4.67 -3.68
N LYS A 164 7.83 -4.75 -3.57
CA LYS A 164 8.49 -6.02 -3.27
C LYS A 164 8.03 -6.53 -1.90
N GLY A 165 7.81 -7.85 -1.80
CA GLY A 165 7.49 -8.48 -0.53
C GLY A 165 8.59 -8.18 0.49
N PHE A 166 8.21 -7.60 1.62
CA PHE A 166 9.13 -7.29 2.72
C PHE A 166 9.14 -8.44 3.72
N LEU A 167 10.30 -8.73 4.27
CA LEU A 167 10.51 -9.83 5.21
C LEU A 167 9.53 -9.84 6.39
N LEU A 168 9.15 -8.67 6.90
CA LEU A 168 8.18 -8.49 7.98
C LEU A 168 6.88 -7.81 7.52
N GLY A 169 6.64 -7.72 6.19
CA GLY A 169 5.50 -7.01 5.66
C GLY A 169 5.63 -5.50 5.68
N THR A 170 4.49 -4.81 5.52
CA THR A 170 4.40 -3.34 5.51
C THR A 170 3.46 -2.85 6.59
N ASP A 171 3.65 -1.60 7.02
CA ASP A 171 2.68 -0.89 7.86
C ASP A 171 1.47 -0.41 7.01
N ASP A 172 0.48 0.20 7.68
CA ASP A 172 -0.75 0.73 7.04
C ASP A 172 -0.48 1.77 5.93
N LEU A 173 0.72 2.33 5.89
CA LEU A 173 1.17 3.28 4.87
C LEU A 173 2.03 2.61 3.79
N GLY A 174 2.15 1.29 3.79
CA GLY A 174 2.94 0.53 2.82
C GLY A 174 4.46 0.66 3.00
N ARG A 175 4.95 1.06 4.20
CA ARG A 175 6.37 1.21 4.50
C ARG A 175 6.92 -0.09 5.07
N ASP A 176 8.12 -0.47 4.64
CA ASP A 176 8.83 -1.67 5.10
C ASP A 176 9.07 -1.66 6.62
N ILE A 177 8.45 -2.61 7.34
CA ILE A 177 8.58 -2.74 8.79
C ILE A 177 10.02 -3.13 9.16
N PHE A 178 10.67 -4.02 8.39
CA PHE A 178 12.04 -4.43 8.68
C PHE A 178 13.03 -3.27 8.54
N ALA A 179 12.93 -2.49 7.47
CA ALA A 179 13.77 -1.31 7.27
C ALA A 179 13.57 -0.27 8.39
N ARG A 180 12.33 -0.08 8.86
CA ARG A 180 12.02 0.82 9.98
C ARG A 180 12.60 0.31 11.30
N LEU A 181 12.49 -0.99 11.56
CA LEU A 181 13.04 -1.61 12.76
C LEU A 181 14.56 -1.47 12.80
N VAL A 182 15.24 -1.74 11.68
CA VAL A 182 16.70 -1.61 11.57
C VAL A 182 17.14 -0.14 11.73
N ASN A 183 16.44 0.80 11.10
CA ASN A 183 16.77 2.23 11.21
C ASN A 183 16.49 2.77 12.62
N GLY A 184 15.39 2.36 13.26
CA GLY A 184 15.09 2.69 14.65
C GLY A 184 16.13 2.11 15.60
N GLY A 185 16.49 0.84 15.40
CA GLY A 185 17.55 0.17 16.17
C GLY A 185 18.91 0.86 16.04
N LYS A 186 19.30 1.23 14.81
CA LYS A 186 20.51 2.05 14.57
C LYS A 186 20.53 3.33 15.37
N MET A 187 19.42 4.07 15.37
CA MET A 187 19.31 5.34 16.07
C MET A 187 19.45 5.14 17.59
N THR A 188 18.73 4.18 18.14
CA THR A 188 18.79 3.84 19.57
C THR A 188 20.19 3.40 20.00
N MET A 189 20.83 2.51 19.22
CA MET A 189 22.19 2.06 19.51
C MET A 189 23.20 3.19 19.40
N THR A 190 23.08 4.07 18.42
CA THR A 190 24.00 5.21 18.26
C THR A 190 23.89 6.17 19.43
N ILE A 191 22.66 6.51 19.85
CA ILE A 191 22.44 7.38 21.02
C ILE A 191 22.97 6.71 22.29
N GLY A 192 22.68 5.41 22.48
CA GLY A 192 23.18 4.67 23.63
C GLY A 192 24.72 4.61 23.69
N ALA A 193 25.37 4.28 22.57
CA ALA A 193 26.83 4.23 22.49
C ALA A 193 27.45 5.61 22.76
N LEU A 194 26.91 6.67 22.15
CA LEU A 194 27.39 8.03 22.37
C LEU A 194 27.25 8.48 23.83
N SER A 195 26.12 8.16 24.46
CA SER A 195 25.86 8.45 25.87
C SER A 195 26.89 7.74 26.79
N VAL A 196 27.20 6.49 26.54
CA VAL A 196 28.20 5.72 27.30
C VAL A 196 29.58 6.33 27.13
N VAL A 197 30.00 6.68 25.91
CA VAL A 197 31.30 7.30 25.64
C VAL A 197 31.42 8.65 26.39
N ILE A 198 30.42 9.51 26.28
CA ILE A 198 30.41 10.80 26.98
C ILE A 198 30.46 10.63 28.51
N SER A 199 29.60 9.74 29.05
CA SER A 199 29.57 9.46 30.49
C SER A 199 30.89 8.92 31.01
N THR A 200 31.54 8.04 30.24
CA THR A 200 32.85 7.47 30.60
C THR A 200 33.94 8.54 30.65
N ILE A 201 33.99 9.40 29.63
CA ILE A 201 34.97 10.51 29.58
C ILE A 201 34.77 11.44 30.78
N ILE A 202 33.55 11.87 31.06
CA ILE A 202 33.22 12.75 32.19
C ILE A 202 33.56 12.01 33.50
N GLY A 203 33.21 10.78 33.68
CA GLY A 203 33.49 9.96 34.86
C GLY A 203 34.99 9.83 35.13
N ILE A 204 35.79 9.54 34.11
CA ILE A 204 37.25 9.44 34.23
C ILE A 204 37.87 10.79 34.60
N LEU A 205 37.44 11.89 33.97
CA LEU A 205 37.97 13.22 34.27
C LEU A 205 37.62 13.65 35.70
N LEU A 206 36.37 13.60 36.09
CA LEU A 206 35.92 13.98 37.41
C LEU A 206 36.48 13.08 38.52
N GLY A 207 36.46 11.77 38.29
CA GLY A 207 37.01 10.77 39.19
C GLY A 207 38.53 10.89 39.34
N GLY A 208 39.27 11.15 38.24
CA GLY A 208 40.71 11.40 38.25
C GLY A 208 41.07 12.68 39.02
N ILE A 209 40.36 13.78 38.82
CA ILE A 209 40.57 15.02 39.57
C ILE A 209 40.28 14.82 41.05
N ALA A 210 39.16 14.21 41.40
CA ALA A 210 38.78 13.92 42.78
C ALA A 210 39.79 13.01 43.48
N GLY A 211 40.27 11.97 42.79
CA GLY A 211 41.27 11.03 43.34
C GLY A 211 42.68 11.64 43.51
N TYR A 212 43.10 12.47 42.52
CA TYR A 212 44.44 13.07 42.54
C TYR A 212 44.58 14.21 43.56
N PHE A 213 43.65 15.14 43.57
CA PHE A 213 43.73 16.29 44.45
C PHE A 213 43.16 16.05 45.87
N GLY A 214 42.28 15.10 46.05
CA GLY A 214 41.69 14.77 47.35
C GLY A 214 41.00 15.94 48.07
N GLY A 215 40.83 15.84 49.36
CA GLY A 215 40.44 16.94 50.27
C GLY A 215 39.13 17.66 49.86
N THR A 216 39.22 18.97 49.69
CA THR A 216 38.04 19.80 49.33
C THR A 216 37.56 19.62 47.91
N ALA A 217 38.47 19.33 46.97
CA ALA A 217 38.10 19.06 45.57
C ALA A 217 37.22 17.79 45.43
N ALA A 218 37.63 16.71 46.11
CA ALA A 218 36.85 15.50 46.14
C ALA A 218 35.45 15.72 46.76
N LYS A 219 35.37 16.44 47.89
CA LYS A 219 34.09 16.76 48.56
C LYS A 219 33.15 17.54 47.65
N THR A 220 33.68 18.53 46.93
CA THR A 220 32.87 19.36 46.03
C THR A 220 32.35 18.55 44.83
N ILE A 221 33.21 17.73 44.22
CA ILE A 221 32.80 16.88 43.08
C ILE A 221 31.74 15.86 43.51
N CYS A 222 31.92 15.19 44.66
CA CYS A 222 30.90 14.26 45.19
C CYS A 222 29.59 14.99 45.48
N ALA A 223 29.60 16.16 46.10
CA ALA A 223 28.37 16.92 46.34
C ALA A 223 27.62 17.29 45.06
N VAL A 224 28.35 17.65 43.98
CA VAL A 224 27.72 17.94 42.67
C VAL A 224 27.10 16.67 42.06
N ILE A 225 27.79 15.54 42.17
CA ILE A 225 27.28 14.23 41.67
C ILE A 225 26.02 13.85 42.46
N ASP A 226 26.02 13.99 43.80
CA ASP A 226 24.87 13.66 44.65
C ASP A 226 23.67 14.54 44.31
N VAL A 227 23.85 15.83 44.05
CA VAL A 227 22.79 16.73 43.58
C VAL A 227 22.26 16.27 42.19
N ALA A 228 23.15 15.92 41.28
CA ALA A 228 22.75 15.45 39.94
C ALA A 228 21.95 14.13 40.01
N MET A 229 22.34 13.21 40.92
CA MET A 229 21.60 11.95 41.12
C MET A 229 20.28 12.13 41.88
N ALA A 230 20.13 13.19 42.66
CA ALA A 230 18.88 13.51 43.36
C ALA A 230 17.78 14.04 42.42
N VAL A 231 18.13 14.44 41.19
CA VAL A 231 17.12 14.84 40.17
C VAL A 231 16.39 13.60 39.65
N PRO A 232 15.09 13.47 39.91
CA PRO A 232 14.34 12.30 39.44
C PRO A 232 14.30 12.28 37.91
N SER A 233 14.76 11.17 37.31
CA SER A 233 14.80 10.99 35.84
C SER A 233 13.41 10.95 35.18
N LEU A 234 12.38 10.55 35.93
CA LEU A 234 11.01 10.44 35.42
C LEU A 234 10.36 11.78 34.97
N PRO A 235 10.50 12.91 35.69
CA PRO A 235 9.96 14.19 35.25
C PRO A 235 10.72 14.85 34.08
N LEU A 236 11.94 14.39 33.78
CA LEU A 236 12.74 14.92 32.66
C LEU A 236 12.45 14.24 31.33
N THR A 237 11.73 13.10 31.35
CA THR A 237 11.39 12.28 30.14
C THR A 237 9.92 12.39 29.72
N MET A 238 9.12 13.15 30.46
CA MET A 238 7.76 13.57 30.13
C MET A 238 7.76 14.94 29.44
#